data_7ce3375c2ec0683a1c92044e91529b70
#
_entry.id   7ce3375c2ec0683a1c92044e91529b70
#
_cell.length_a   1.000
_cell.length_b   1.000
_cell.length_c   1.000
_cell.angle_alpha   90.00
_cell.angle_beta   90.00
_cell.angle_gamma   90.00
#
_symmetry.space_group_name_H-M   'P 1'
#
loop_
_entity.id
_entity.type
_entity.pdbx_description
1 polymer ?
#
loop_
_entity_poly.entity_id
_entity_poly.type
_entity_poly.pdbx_seq_one_letter_code
_entity_poly.pdbx_strand_id
1 'polypeptide(L)'
;VYPGPADMYRGIDLSRANAADMARMISSDPSRASAASSTSTLVILPQALSHRETLGLSRSEEACLQLLIRISARVGSPVFDFNQMKEACSSWENGYQEMNHFTNACDIEFLQLNAVRDVSGRWIAPTIFAMVFGVIGMLVNIGSNIAVALCFGGAFACVGTFCLATGRKEGLTESGQTYAGECLGLKRYMEDFSNFSDRGALDLVMWNWYMVYAAAFGISDKVAREFAKAYPEVNDPQWLDAYGYDSLGYWTYRSHAWNGMSTMGG
;
A
#
# COMPACT_ATOMS: atom_id res chain seq x y z
N VAL A 1 -10.25 -1.06 13.25
CA VAL A 1 -8.90 -0.69 13.70
C VAL A 1 -9.02 0.40 14.75
N TYR A 2 -8.28 0.30 15.85
CA TYR A 2 -8.28 1.25 16.98
C TYR A 2 -6.87 1.76 17.25
N PRO A 3 -6.69 3.00 17.73
CA PRO A 3 -5.38 3.57 18.00
C PRO A 3 -4.78 3.01 19.29
N GLY A 4 -3.46 2.83 19.31
CA GLY A 4 -2.72 2.37 20.48
C GLY A 4 -2.58 0.86 20.62
N PRO A 5 -1.86 0.41 21.65
CA PRO A 5 -1.59 -1.00 21.90
C PRO A 5 -2.85 -1.77 22.33
N ALA A 6 -2.91 -3.06 22.03
CA ALA A 6 -4.05 -3.92 22.32
C ALA A 6 -4.38 -3.98 23.83
N ASP A 7 -3.37 -3.81 24.69
CA ASP A 7 -3.55 -3.81 26.14
C ASP A 7 -4.43 -2.66 26.67
N MET A 8 -4.53 -1.54 25.93
CA MET A 8 -5.44 -0.44 26.27
C MET A 8 -6.90 -0.85 26.28
N TYR A 9 -7.25 -1.86 25.50
CA TYR A 9 -8.61 -2.31 25.28
C TYR A 9 -8.94 -3.61 26.03
N ARG A 10 -8.10 -4.00 26.98
CA ARG A 10 -8.31 -5.21 27.76
C ARG A 10 -9.61 -5.12 28.57
N GLY A 11 -10.53 -6.06 28.32
CA GLY A 11 -11.83 -6.08 28.97
C GLY A 11 -12.94 -5.25 28.29
N ILE A 12 -12.64 -4.61 27.16
CA ILE A 12 -13.62 -3.87 26.36
C ILE A 12 -14.06 -4.75 25.17
N ASP A 13 -15.37 -4.85 24.98
CA ASP A 13 -15.92 -5.52 23.79
C ASP A 13 -15.81 -4.58 22.58
N LEU A 14 -14.70 -4.67 21.86
CA LEU A 14 -14.43 -3.84 20.69
C LEU A 14 -15.33 -4.16 19.48
N SER A 15 -16.07 -5.26 19.50
CA SER A 15 -17.04 -5.58 18.45
C SER A 15 -18.30 -4.69 18.50
N ARG A 16 -18.54 -4.05 19.64
CA ARG A 16 -19.66 -3.15 19.90
C ARG A 16 -19.25 -1.75 20.33
N ALA A 17 -17.95 -1.50 20.37
CA ALA A 17 -17.43 -0.22 20.82
C ALA A 17 -17.79 0.89 19.82
N ASN A 18 -18.29 2.01 20.33
CA ASN A 18 -18.53 3.21 19.54
C ASN A 18 -17.22 4.04 19.45
N ALA A 19 -16.93 4.59 18.27
CA ALA A 19 -15.75 5.41 18.04
C ALA A 19 -15.66 6.63 18.98
N ALA A 20 -16.78 7.27 19.28
CA ALA A 20 -16.85 8.41 20.19
C ALA A 20 -16.51 8.05 21.62
N ASP A 21 -16.99 6.90 22.12
CA ASP A 21 -16.66 6.41 23.46
C ASP A 21 -15.16 6.08 23.57
N MET A 22 -14.59 5.50 22.51
CA MET A 22 -13.14 5.25 22.44
C MET A 22 -12.35 6.55 22.42
N ALA A 23 -12.79 7.54 21.66
CA ALA A 23 -12.14 8.85 21.60
C ALA A 23 -12.15 9.54 22.99
N ARG A 24 -13.30 9.51 23.70
CA ARG A 24 -13.41 10.05 25.07
C ARG A 24 -12.49 9.30 26.04
N MET A 25 -12.46 7.98 25.98
CA MET A 25 -11.57 7.15 26.81
C MET A 25 -10.11 7.51 26.62
N ILE A 26 -9.68 7.70 25.36
CA ILE A 26 -8.31 8.05 25.01
C ILE A 26 -8.00 9.49 25.45
N SER A 27 -8.91 10.43 25.24
CA SER A 27 -8.71 11.86 25.55
C SER A 27 -8.76 12.15 27.04
N SER A 28 -9.41 11.30 27.84
CA SER A 28 -9.55 11.48 29.29
C SER A 28 -8.24 11.25 30.07
N ASP A 29 -7.24 10.58 29.46
CA ASP A 29 -5.99 10.24 30.10
C ASP A 29 -4.78 10.57 29.20
N PRO A 30 -3.89 11.49 29.60
CA PRO A 30 -2.73 11.87 28.81
C PRO A 30 -1.80 10.69 28.48
N SER A 31 -1.72 9.68 29.37
CA SER A 31 -0.91 8.49 29.13
C SER A 31 -1.49 7.63 27.99
N ARG A 32 -2.82 7.50 27.92
CA ARG A 32 -3.53 6.82 26.84
C ARG A 32 -3.41 7.60 25.53
N ALA A 33 -3.52 8.91 25.58
CA ALA A 33 -3.34 9.75 24.40
C ALA A 33 -1.93 9.61 23.79
N SER A 34 -0.89 9.51 24.64
CA SER A 34 0.46 9.22 24.19
C SER A 34 0.61 7.81 23.64
N ALA A 35 0.05 6.80 24.32
CA ALA A 35 0.09 5.41 23.85
C ALA A 35 -0.69 5.20 22.55
N ALA A 36 -1.78 5.94 22.35
CA ALA A 36 -2.60 5.89 21.13
C ALA A 36 -1.84 6.25 19.85
N SER A 37 -0.76 7.03 19.95
CA SER A 37 0.09 7.41 18.81
C SER A 37 1.21 6.40 18.53
N SER A 38 1.43 5.39 19.39
CA SER A 38 2.58 4.47 19.27
C SER A 38 2.37 3.30 18.31
N THR A 39 1.13 2.82 18.18
CA THR A 39 0.75 1.67 17.35
C THR A 39 -0.74 1.69 17.08
N SER A 40 -1.27 0.68 16.37
CA SER A 40 -2.70 0.46 16.19
C SER A 40 -3.08 -0.96 16.50
N THR A 41 -4.29 -1.13 17.02
CA THR A 41 -4.91 -2.41 17.35
C THR A 41 -5.88 -2.83 16.26
N LEU A 42 -5.71 -4.03 15.76
CA LEU A 42 -6.61 -4.71 14.85
C LEU A 42 -7.59 -5.57 15.64
N VAL A 43 -8.84 -5.58 15.19
CA VAL A 43 -9.89 -6.44 15.76
C VAL A 43 -10.48 -7.25 14.62
N ILE A 44 -10.42 -8.58 14.72
CA ILE A 44 -11.13 -9.47 13.82
C ILE A 44 -12.53 -9.67 14.39
N LEU A 45 -13.53 -9.14 13.68
CA LEU A 45 -14.92 -9.23 14.14
C LEU A 45 -15.42 -10.67 14.05
N PRO A 46 -16.27 -11.13 15.00
CA PRO A 46 -16.86 -12.48 14.98
C PRO A 46 -17.59 -12.79 13.66
N GLN A 47 -18.20 -11.78 13.05
CA GLN A 47 -18.90 -11.91 11.77
C GLN A 47 -17.94 -12.27 10.63
N ALA A 48 -16.71 -11.75 10.64
CA ALA A 48 -15.69 -12.09 9.66
C ALA A 48 -15.21 -13.55 9.78
N LEU A 49 -15.37 -14.17 10.96
CA LEU A 49 -15.02 -15.56 11.20
C LEU A 49 -16.17 -16.51 10.85
N SER A 50 -17.42 -16.16 11.19
CA SER A 50 -18.58 -17.05 11.11
C SER A 50 -19.40 -16.91 9.82
N HIS A 51 -19.40 -15.74 9.19
CA HIS A 51 -20.23 -15.42 8.02
C HIS A 51 -19.41 -14.91 6.84
N ARG A 52 -18.25 -15.47 6.64
CA ARG A 52 -17.26 -15.07 5.65
C ARG A 52 -17.80 -15.07 4.22
N GLU A 53 -18.61 -16.07 3.85
CA GLU A 53 -19.23 -16.19 2.53
C GLU A 53 -20.22 -15.07 2.20
N THR A 54 -20.80 -14.43 3.22
CA THR A 54 -21.79 -13.35 3.05
C THR A 54 -21.15 -11.97 2.90
N LEU A 55 -19.84 -11.84 3.15
CA LEU A 55 -19.13 -10.55 3.06
C LEU A 55 -18.88 -10.11 1.62
N GLY A 56 -18.99 -11.00 0.63
CA GLY A 56 -18.77 -10.68 -0.78
C GLY A 56 -17.35 -10.19 -1.06
N LEU A 57 -16.36 -10.70 -0.34
CA LEU A 57 -14.96 -10.29 -0.46
C LEU A 57 -14.39 -10.68 -1.82
N SER A 58 -13.53 -9.84 -2.36
CA SER A 58 -12.70 -10.16 -3.50
C SER A 58 -11.66 -11.21 -3.15
N ARG A 59 -10.94 -11.73 -4.13
CA ARG A 59 -9.91 -12.76 -3.90
C ARG A 59 -8.78 -12.25 -3.02
N SER A 60 -8.32 -11.03 -3.26
CA SER A 60 -7.25 -10.40 -2.47
C SER A 60 -7.71 -10.06 -1.05
N GLU A 61 -8.93 -9.56 -0.89
CA GLU A 61 -9.53 -9.29 0.42
C GLU A 61 -9.70 -10.57 1.25
N GLU A 62 -10.16 -11.65 0.61
CA GLU A 62 -10.28 -12.95 1.22
C GLU A 62 -8.92 -13.50 1.67
N ALA A 63 -7.88 -13.40 0.82
CA ALA A 63 -6.53 -13.82 1.16
C ALA A 63 -5.94 -12.96 2.29
N CYS A 64 -6.21 -11.65 2.31
CA CYS A 64 -5.83 -10.75 3.39
C CYS A 64 -6.49 -11.15 4.71
N LEU A 65 -7.80 -11.39 4.70
CA LEU A 65 -8.53 -11.84 5.88
C LEU A 65 -7.98 -13.16 6.42
N GLN A 66 -7.67 -14.12 5.54
CA GLN A 66 -7.05 -15.39 5.93
C GLN A 66 -5.68 -15.18 6.59
N LEU A 67 -4.84 -14.31 6.02
CA LEU A 67 -3.56 -13.96 6.61
C LEU A 67 -3.73 -13.37 8.01
N LEU A 68 -4.65 -12.43 8.20
CA LEU A 68 -4.95 -11.83 9.50
C LEU A 68 -5.48 -12.84 10.53
N ILE A 69 -6.34 -13.78 10.11
CA ILE A 69 -6.84 -14.85 10.97
C ILE A 69 -5.69 -15.76 11.44
N ARG A 70 -4.76 -16.11 10.55
CA ARG A 70 -3.59 -16.92 10.92
C ARG A 70 -2.65 -16.17 11.86
N ILE A 71 -2.45 -14.87 11.65
CA ILE A 71 -1.69 -14.02 12.57
C ILE A 71 -2.37 -14.00 13.94
N SER A 72 -3.69 -13.79 14.00
CA SER A 72 -4.43 -13.77 15.27
C SER A 72 -4.35 -15.09 16.03
N ALA A 73 -4.36 -16.21 15.32
CA ALA A 73 -4.17 -17.54 15.91
C ALA A 73 -2.76 -17.70 16.52
N ARG A 74 -1.74 -17.09 15.92
CA ARG A 74 -0.36 -17.10 16.45
C ARG A 74 -0.21 -16.18 17.66
N VAL A 75 -0.84 -15.01 17.63
CA VAL A 75 -0.89 -14.09 18.76
C VAL A 75 -1.72 -14.67 19.92
N GLY A 76 -2.67 -15.55 19.60
CA GLY A 76 -3.61 -16.17 20.58
C GLY A 76 -4.79 -15.26 20.91
N SER A 77 -5.05 -14.22 20.13
CA SER A 77 -6.17 -13.28 20.35
C SER A 77 -6.71 -12.73 19.02
N PRO A 78 -8.06 -12.56 18.89
CA PRO A 78 -8.64 -11.86 17.75
C PRO A 78 -8.43 -10.34 17.82
N VAL A 79 -7.90 -9.83 18.94
CA VAL A 79 -7.54 -8.44 19.16
C VAL A 79 -6.05 -8.38 19.37
N PHE A 80 -5.32 -7.72 18.48
CA PHE A 80 -3.86 -7.61 18.53
C PHE A 80 -3.38 -6.32 17.88
N ASP A 81 -2.26 -5.80 18.33
CA ASP A 81 -1.64 -4.61 17.76
C ASP A 81 -0.53 -4.96 16.74
N PHE A 82 -0.06 -3.94 16.01
CA PHE A 82 0.99 -4.12 15.01
C PHE A 82 2.32 -4.60 15.59
N ASN A 83 2.63 -4.31 16.85
CA ASN A 83 3.85 -4.80 17.49
C ASN A 83 3.74 -6.31 17.74
N GLN A 84 2.60 -6.77 18.27
CA GLN A 84 2.32 -8.20 18.45
C GLN A 84 2.28 -8.94 17.12
N MET A 85 1.69 -8.32 16.08
CA MET A 85 1.70 -8.84 14.72
C MET A 85 3.14 -9.00 14.20
N LYS A 86 3.98 -7.97 14.35
CA LYS A 86 5.38 -8.00 13.93
C LYS A 86 6.16 -9.11 14.65
N GLU A 87 5.97 -9.25 15.96
CA GLU A 87 6.60 -10.31 16.73
C GLU A 87 6.15 -11.69 16.28
N ALA A 88 4.85 -11.91 16.10
CA ALA A 88 4.31 -13.16 15.61
C ALA A 88 4.80 -13.52 14.20
N CYS A 89 4.97 -12.52 13.31
CA CYS A 89 5.49 -12.70 11.97
C CYS A 89 7.00 -12.98 11.96
N SER A 90 7.78 -12.34 12.84
CA SER A 90 9.24 -12.51 12.88
C SER A 90 9.67 -13.94 13.25
N SER A 91 8.86 -14.64 14.04
CA SER A 91 9.08 -16.04 14.46
C SER A 91 8.39 -17.08 13.58
N TRP A 92 7.83 -16.66 12.43
CA TRP A 92 7.02 -17.53 11.58
C TRP A 92 7.84 -18.13 10.44
N GLU A 93 8.30 -19.36 10.62
CA GLU A 93 9.16 -20.06 9.66
C GLU A 93 8.57 -20.15 8.23
N ASN A 94 7.25 -20.33 8.12
CA ASN A 94 6.55 -20.40 6.83
C ASN A 94 5.72 -19.15 6.52
N GLY A 95 5.93 -18.05 7.22
CA GLY A 95 5.16 -16.80 7.07
C GLY A 95 5.24 -16.21 5.66
N TYR A 96 6.38 -16.40 4.98
CA TYR A 96 6.55 -15.97 3.59
C TYR A 96 5.59 -16.66 2.61
N GLN A 97 5.20 -17.91 2.88
CA GLN A 97 4.24 -18.64 2.00
C GLN A 97 2.85 -18.01 2.10
N GLU A 98 2.43 -17.60 3.30
CA GLU A 98 1.15 -16.93 3.50
C GLU A 98 1.14 -15.53 2.88
N MET A 99 2.24 -14.81 3.02
CA MET A 99 2.41 -13.52 2.35
C MET A 99 2.38 -13.68 0.82
N ASN A 100 3.08 -14.70 0.29
CA ASN A 100 3.05 -15.00 -1.14
C ASN A 100 1.65 -15.38 -1.63
N HIS A 101 0.86 -16.11 -0.80
CA HIS A 101 -0.53 -16.41 -1.15
C HIS A 101 -1.36 -15.12 -1.31
N PHE A 102 -1.22 -14.18 -0.38
CA PHE A 102 -1.87 -12.88 -0.47
C PHE A 102 -1.38 -12.07 -1.68
N THR A 103 -0.06 -11.97 -1.86
CA THR A 103 0.54 -11.24 -2.99
C THR A 103 0.09 -11.81 -4.33
N ASN A 104 0.09 -13.15 -4.48
CA ASN A 104 -0.39 -13.81 -5.70
C ASN A 104 -1.89 -13.54 -5.96
N ALA A 105 -2.71 -13.45 -4.90
CA ALA A 105 -4.12 -13.09 -5.07
C ALA A 105 -4.28 -11.65 -5.60
N CYS A 106 -3.49 -10.71 -5.08
CA CYS A 106 -3.44 -9.33 -5.58
C CYS A 106 -2.95 -9.28 -7.04
N ASP A 107 -1.89 -10.02 -7.38
CA ASP A 107 -1.34 -10.07 -8.73
C ASP A 107 -2.37 -10.61 -9.75
N ILE A 108 -3.13 -11.65 -9.37
CA ILE A 108 -4.17 -12.20 -10.24
C ILE A 108 -5.28 -11.17 -10.49
N GLU A 109 -5.74 -10.46 -9.46
CA GLU A 109 -6.74 -9.40 -9.62
C GLU A 109 -6.19 -8.24 -10.45
N PHE A 110 -4.95 -7.84 -10.22
CA PHE A 110 -4.28 -6.82 -11.02
C PHE A 110 -4.20 -7.20 -12.51
N LEU A 111 -3.84 -8.45 -12.81
CA LEU A 111 -3.79 -8.96 -14.18
C LEU A 111 -5.16 -8.95 -14.86
N GLN A 112 -6.26 -9.17 -14.11
CA GLN A 112 -7.62 -9.10 -14.64
C GLN A 112 -8.01 -7.70 -15.10
N LEU A 113 -7.40 -6.64 -14.56
CA LEU A 113 -7.61 -5.26 -15.01
C LEU A 113 -7.07 -5.02 -16.42
N ASN A 114 -6.24 -5.91 -16.96
CA ASN A 114 -5.55 -5.73 -18.25
C ASN A 114 -4.86 -4.37 -18.37
N ALA A 115 -4.36 -3.84 -17.24
CA ALA A 115 -3.75 -2.52 -17.19
C ALA A 115 -2.32 -2.50 -17.75
N VAL A 116 -1.66 -3.66 -17.76
CA VAL A 116 -0.27 -3.81 -18.17
C VAL A 116 -0.15 -4.84 -19.29
N ARG A 117 0.71 -4.57 -20.25
CA ARG A 117 1.08 -5.52 -21.32
C ARG A 117 2.58 -5.71 -21.36
N ASP A 118 3.01 -6.90 -21.73
CA ASP A 118 4.42 -7.18 -21.99
C ASP A 118 4.87 -6.47 -23.29
N VAL A 119 5.87 -5.62 -23.17
CA VAL A 119 6.52 -4.90 -24.29
C VAL A 119 7.99 -5.30 -24.45
N SER A 120 8.43 -6.35 -23.76
CA SER A 120 9.81 -6.84 -23.80
C SER A 120 10.28 -7.16 -25.23
N GLY A 121 9.35 -7.70 -26.06
CA GLY A 121 9.61 -8.03 -27.46
C GLY A 121 10.05 -6.84 -28.31
N ARG A 122 9.72 -5.61 -27.92
CA ARG A 122 10.08 -4.38 -28.66
C ARG A 122 11.58 -4.12 -28.68
N TRP A 123 12.31 -4.61 -27.69
CA TRP A 123 13.75 -4.43 -27.54
C TRP A 123 14.58 -5.58 -28.15
N ILE A 124 13.94 -6.70 -28.52
CA ILE A 124 14.62 -7.84 -29.14
C ILE A 124 15.18 -7.47 -30.52
N ALA A 125 14.39 -6.82 -31.36
CA ALA A 125 14.80 -6.46 -32.71
C ALA A 125 16.04 -5.53 -32.74
N PRO A 126 16.08 -4.39 -32.04
CA PRO A 126 17.26 -3.52 -32.00
C PRO A 126 18.47 -4.22 -31.39
N THR A 127 18.29 -5.11 -30.42
CA THR A 127 19.37 -5.91 -29.83
C THR A 127 19.99 -6.87 -30.84
N ILE A 128 19.15 -7.63 -31.56
CA ILE A 128 19.62 -8.54 -32.62
C ILE A 128 20.35 -7.76 -33.70
N PHE A 129 19.79 -6.62 -34.14
CA PHE A 129 20.42 -5.74 -35.12
C PHE A 129 21.83 -5.29 -34.67
N ALA A 130 21.91 -4.80 -33.42
CA ALA A 130 23.23 -4.37 -32.88
C ALA A 130 24.23 -5.53 -32.83
N MET A 131 23.83 -6.73 -32.42
CA MET A 131 24.70 -7.91 -32.39
C MET A 131 25.15 -8.32 -33.79
N VAL A 132 24.23 -8.38 -34.77
CA VAL A 132 24.56 -8.75 -36.15
C VAL A 132 25.51 -7.75 -36.77
N PHE A 133 25.27 -6.45 -36.65
CA PHE A 133 26.17 -5.41 -37.14
C PHE A 133 27.54 -5.45 -36.45
N GLY A 134 27.59 -5.72 -35.15
CA GLY A 134 28.83 -5.89 -34.40
C GLY A 134 29.68 -7.05 -34.95
N VAL A 135 29.05 -8.20 -35.21
CA VAL A 135 29.72 -9.38 -35.77
C VAL A 135 30.21 -9.10 -37.18
N ILE A 136 29.39 -8.51 -38.05
CA ILE A 136 29.81 -8.16 -39.43
C ILE A 136 30.96 -7.18 -39.40
N GLY A 137 30.87 -6.12 -38.59
CA GLY A 137 31.95 -5.13 -38.48
C GLY A 137 33.27 -5.75 -37.95
N MET A 138 33.17 -6.70 -37.03
CA MET A 138 34.31 -7.46 -36.55
C MET A 138 34.94 -8.31 -37.67
N LEU A 139 34.15 -9.07 -38.41
CA LEU A 139 34.63 -9.94 -39.48
C LEU A 139 35.27 -9.18 -40.61
N VAL A 140 34.71 -8.06 -41.04
CA VAL A 140 35.24 -7.22 -42.11
C VAL A 140 36.62 -6.61 -41.76
N ASN A 141 36.83 -6.27 -40.49
CA ASN A 141 38.04 -5.61 -40.03
C ASN A 141 39.14 -6.55 -39.50
N ILE A 142 38.84 -7.85 -39.30
CA ILE A 142 39.76 -8.81 -38.68
C ILE A 142 41.03 -9.02 -39.49
N GLY A 143 40.93 -8.89 -40.83
CA GLY A 143 42.06 -9.03 -41.74
C GLY A 143 42.90 -7.74 -41.98
N SER A 144 42.33 -6.58 -41.60
CA SER A 144 42.97 -5.27 -41.84
C SER A 144 43.52 -4.63 -40.56
N ASN A 145 42.76 -4.65 -39.49
CA ASN A 145 43.16 -4.08 -38.20
C ASN A 145 42.40 -4.72 -37.04
N ILE A 146 43.09 -5.57 -36.30
CA ILE A 146 42.47 -6.32 -35.19
C ILE A 146 41.95 -5.42 -34.06
N ALA A 147 42.59 -4.27 -33.83
CA ALA A 147 42.14 -3.33 -32.81
C ALA A 147 40.79 -2.69 -33.18
N VAL A 148 40.62 -2.35 -34.45
CA VAL A 148 39.33 -1.81 -34.96
C VAL A 148 38.26 -2.88 -34.91
N ALA A 149 38.57 -4.14 -35.25
CA ALA A 149 37.63 -5.25 -35.17
C ALA A 149 37.14 -5.44 -33.73
N LEU A 150 38.02 -5.41 -32.73
CA LEU A 150 37.66 -5.55 -31.31
C LEU A 150 36.84 -4.35 -30.80
N CYS A 151 37.17 -3.13 -31.24
CA CYS A 151 36.38 -1.95 -30.90
C CYS A 151 34.95 -2.03 -31.45
N PHE A 152 34.75 -2.47 -32.70
CA PHE A 152 33.43 -2.65 -33.28
C PHE A 152 32.63 -3.73 -32.54
N GLY A 153 33.21 -4.89 -32.36
CA GLY A 153 32.56 -5.99 -31.65
C GLY A 153 32.18 -5.61 -30.20
N GLY A 154 33.10 -4.99 -29.47
CA GLY A 154 32.89 -4.55 -28.10
C GLY A 154 31.83 -3.45 -27.97
N ALA A 155 31.88 -2.41 -28.82
CA ALA A 155 30.91 -1.32 -28.79
C ALA A 155 29.48 -1.82 -29.06
N PHE A 156 29.28 -2.63 -30.09
CA PHE A 156 27.93 -3.18 -30.40
C PHE A 156 27.44 -4.21 -29.39
N ALA A 157 28.33 -5.00 -28.78
CA ALA A 157 27.99 -5.89 -27.69
C ALA A 157 27.51 -5.09 -26.44
N CYS A 158 28.21 -4.00 -26.11
CA CYS A 158 27.81 -3.09 -25.04
C CYS A 158 26.43 -2.44 -25.32
N VAL A 159 26.20 -1.96 -26.54
CA VAL A 159 24.88 -1.41 -26.92
C VAL A 159 23.77 -2.47 -26.83
N GLY A 160 24.02 -3.69 -27.31
CA GLY A 160 23.07 -4.78 -27.27
C GLY A 160 22.73 -5.16 -25.82
N THR A 161 23.72 -5.31 -24.95
CA THR A 161 23.50 -5.62 -23.52
C THR A 161 22.81 -4.46 -22.80
N PHE A 162 23.16 -3.23 -23.11
CA PHE A 162 22.49 -2.04 -22.57
C PHE A 162 21.01 -1.99 -22.96
N CYS A 163 20.66 -2.26 -24.22
CA CYS A 163 19.27 -2.33 -24.68
C CYS A 163 18.48 -3.42 -23.96
N LEU A 164 19.07 -4.58 -23.69
CA LEU A 164 18.42 -5.66 -22.93
C LEU A 164 18.25 -5.28 -21.46
N ALA A 165 19.25 -4.64 -20.86
CA ALA A 165 19.21 -4.29 -19.44
C ALA A 165 18.24 -3.13 -19.13
N THR A 166 18.15 -2.13 -20.05
CA THR A 166 17.32 -0.93 -19.87
C THR A 166 15.94 -1.04 -20.51
N GLY A 167 15.72 -2.04 -21.35
CA GLY A 167 14.45 -2.27 -22.03
C GLY A 167 13.33 -2.45 -21.02
N ARG A 168 12.28 -1.61 -21.10
CA ARG A 168 11.08 -1.77 -20.28
C ARG A 168 10.38 -3.07 -20.66
N LYS A 169 10.17 -3.95 -19.67
CA LYS A 169 9.46 -5.22 -19.86
C LYS A 169 7.96 -5.04 -19.92
N GLU A 170 7.45 -4.00 -19.25
CA GLU A 170 6.02 -3.74 -19.11
C GLU A 170 5.67 -2.36 -19.62
N GLY A 171 4.55 -2.27 -20.30
CA GLY A 171 3.94 -1.03 -20.77
C GLY A 171 2.47 -0.97 -20.42
N LEU A 172 1.94 0.22 -20.20
CA LEU A 172 0.51 0.39 -19.94
C LEU A 172 -0.30 0.14 -21.21
N THR A 173 -1.43 -0.53 -21.05
CA THR A 173 -2.49 -0.60 -22.06
C THR A 173 -3.26 0.72 -22.10
N GLU A 174 -4.24 0.85 -22.98
CA GLU A 174 -5.11 2.04 -23.00
C GLU A 174 -5.92 2.16 -21.71
N SER A 175 -6.51 1.06 -21.23
CA SER A 175 -7.17 1.01 -19.92
C SER A 175 -6.21 1.31 -18.78
N GLY A 176 -5.00 0.77 -18.84
CA GLY A 176 -3.96 1.04 -17.83
C GLY A 176 -3.53 2.51 -17.79
N GLN A 177 -3.48 3.20 -18.92
CA GLN A 177 -3.21 4.63 -18.96
C GLN A 177 -4.34 5.44 -18.32
N THR A 178 -5.59 5.04 -18.54
CA THR A 178 -6.77 5.65 -17.92
C THR A 178 -6.71 5.48 -16.39
N TYR A 179 -6.53 4.27 -15.88
CA TYR A 179 -6.40 4.01 -14.45
C TYR A 179 -5.23 4.78 -13.82
N ALA A 180 -4.07 4.78 -14.49
CA ALA A 180 -2.91 5.54 -14.02
C ALA A 180 -3.19 7.05 -13.98
N GLY A 181 -3.90 7.57 -14.97
CA GLY A 181 -4.34 8.96 -15.02
C GLY A 181 -5.29 9.33 -13.88
N GLU A 182 -6.27 8.49 -13.60
CA GLU A 182 -7.21 8.65 -12.49
C GLU A 182 -6.50 8.60 -11.13
N CYS A 183 -5.62 7.62 -10.92
CA CYS A 183 -4.83 7.51 -9.69
C CYS A 183 -3.92 8.72 -9.48
N LEU A 184 -3.23 9.18 -10.53
CA LEU A 184 -2.37 10.36 -10.45
C LEU A 184 -3.20 11.64 -10.24
N GLY A 185 -4.38 11.73 -10.87
CA GLY A 185 -5.32 12.83 -10.65
C GLY A 185 -5.79 12.89 -9.20
N LEU A 186 -6.21 11.75 -8.64
CA LEU A 186 -6.60 11.64 -7.23
C LEU A 186 -5.43 11.97 -6.29
N LYS A 187 -4.23 11.47 -6.56
CA LYS A 187 -3.04 11.81 -5.78
C LYS A 187 -2.79 13.31 -5.76
N ARG A 188 -2.76 13.95 -6.93
CA ARG A 188 -2.55 15.41 -7.04
C ARG A 188 -3.66 16.19 -6.35
N TYR A 189 -4.91 15.76 -6.52
CA TYR A 189 -6.05 16.34 -5.82
C TYR A 189 -5.85 16.31 -4.30
N MET A 190 -5.39 15.19 -3.73
CA MET A 190 -5.11 15.07 -2.31
C MET A 190 -3.87 15.84 -1.85
N GLU A 191 -2.88 16.04 -2.72
CA GLU A 191 -1.69 16.83 -2.43
C GLU A 191 -1.93 18.35 -2.45
N ASP A 192 -2.93 18.80 -3.22
CA ASP A 192 -3.27 20.21 -3.42
C ASP A 192 -4.37 20.70 -2.48
N PHE A 193 -4.37 20.17 -1.26
CA PHE A 193 -5.38 20.42 -0.24
C PHE A 193 -5.44 21.85 0.30
N SER A 194 -4.55 22.74 -0.10
CA SER A 194 -4.48 24.12 0.37
C SER A 194 -5.74 24.98 0.03
N ASN A 195 -6.63 24.47 -0.83
CA ASN A 195 -7.81 25.21 -1.31
C ASN A 195 -9.16 24.71 -0.71
N PHE A 196 -9.15 23.88 0.34
CA PHE A 196 -10.36 23.25 0.86
C PHE A 196 -11.10 24.04 1.97
N SER A 197 -10.71 25.27 2.27
CA SER A 197 -11.32 26.07 3.33
C SER A 197 -12.82 26.37 3.17
N ASP A 198 -13.42 25.98 2.03
CA ASP A 198 -14.80 26.37 1.68
C ASP A 198 -15.78 25.18 1.55
N ARG A 199 -15.40 23.97 2.01
CA ARG A 199 -16.21 22.76 1.86
C ARG A 199 -16.81 22.31 3.18
N GLY A 200 -18.12 21.98 3.15
CA GLY A 200 -18.90 21.64 4.32
C GLY A 200 -18.72 20.18 4.80
N ALA A 201 -19.38 19.85 5.92
CA ALA A 201 -19.31 18.55 6.61
C ALA A 201 -19.61 17.29 5.75
N LEU A 202 -20.24 17.43 4.60
CA LEU A 202 -20.53 16.33 3.66
C LEU A 202 -19.26 15.71 3.04
N ASP A 203 -18.19 16.50 2.93
CA ASP A 203 -16.92 15.99 2.40
C ASP A 203 -16.20 15.05 3.39
N LEU A 204 -16.57 15.09 4.66
CA LEU A 204 -15.94 14.29 5.71
C LEU A 204 -16.17 12.78 5.53
N VAL A 205 -17.33 12.39 4.97
CA VAL A 205 -17.62 10.97 4.66
C VAL A 205 -16.66 10.43 3.60
N MET A 206 -16.25 11.27 2.65
CA MET A 206 -15.29 10.91 1.59
C MET A 206 -13.87 10.74 2.13
N TRP A 207 -13.56 11.34 3.28
CA TRP A 207 -12.22 11.28 3.88
C TRP A 207 -11.76 9.89 4.27
N ASN A 208 -12.66 8.99 4.61
CA ASN A 208 -12.36 7.60 4.91
C ASN A 208 -11.64 6.92 3.75
N TRP A 209 -12.19 7.10 2.55
CA TRP A 209 -11.62 6.56 1.32
C TRP A 209 -10.34 7.28 0.94
N TYR A 210 -10.30 8.61 1.06
CA TYR A 210 -9.12 9.40 0.76
C TYR A 210 -7.92 9.01 1.62
N MET A 211 -8.11 8.74 2.91
CA MET A 211 -7.01 8.30 3.78
C MET A 211 -6.46 6.92 3.39
N VAL A 212 -7.31 5.99 2.93
CA VAL A 212 -6.86 4.70 2.40
C VAL A 212 -6.01 4.90 1.14
N TYR A 213 -6.48 5.73 0.20
CA TYR A 213 -5.71 6.04 -1.00
C TYR A 213 -4.45 6.85 -0.69
N ALA A 214 -4.52 7.79 0.24
CA ALA A 214 -3.35 8.57 0.67
C ALA A 214 -2.24 7.66 1.22
N ALA A 215 -2.63 6.62 1.95
CA ALA A 215 -1.69 5.62 2.42
C ALA A 215 -1.08 4.81 1.28
N ALA A 216 -1.90 4.33 0.35
CA ALA A 216 -1.42 3.60 -0.83
C ALA A 216 -0.46 4.44 -1.70
N PHE A 217 -0.67 5.76 -1.75
CA PHE A 217 0.21 6.70 -2.47
C PHE A 217 1.41 7.20 -1.65
N GLY A 218 1.54 6.82 -0.38
CA GLY A 218 2.61 7.26 0.51
C GLY A 218 2.57 8.74 0.90
N ILE A 219 1.37 9.36 0.90
CA ILE A 219 1.15 10.79 1.22
C ILE A 219 0.24 11.00 2.43
N SER A 220 -0.05 9.95 3.20
CA SER A 220 -0.99 10.00 4.34
C SER A 220 -0.64 11.07 5.37
N ASP A 221 0.65 11.23 5.72
CA ASP A 221 1.10 12.22 6.69
C ASP A 221 0.83 13.67 6.23
N LYS A 222 1.04 13.93 4.94
CA LYS A 222 0.76 15.24 4.36
C LYS A 222 -0.73 15.53 4.40
N VAL A 223 -1.52 14.57 3.91
CA VAL A 223 -2.99 14.68 3.85
C VAL A 223 -3.59 14.83 5.25
N ALA A 224 -3.12 14.05 6.23
CA ALA A 224 -3.59 14.14 7.61
C ALA A 224 -3.30 15.51 8.25
N ARG A 225 -2.12 16.10 8.00
CA ARG A 225 -1.78 17.43 8.50
C ARG A 225 -2.65 18.54 7.90
N GLU A 226 -2.91 18.46 6.60
CA GLU A 226 -3.77 19.45 5.94
C GLU A 226 -5.22 19.30 6.39
N PHE A 227 -5.69 18.06 6.59
CA PHE A 227 -7.01 17.80 7.16
C PHE A 227 -7.18 18.42 8.56
N ALA A 228 -6.20 18.22 9.45
CA ALA A 228 -6.25 18.81 10.80
C ALA A 228 -6.26 20.35 10.80
N LYS A 229 -5.64 20.97 9.81
CA LYS A 229 -5.69 22.44 9.64
C LYS A 229 -7.05 22.91 9.16
N ALA A 230 -7.65 22.14 8.20
CA ALA A 230 -8.96 22.49 7.64
C ALA A 230 -10.10 22.25 8.64
N TYR A 231 -9.96 21.23 9.50
CA TYR A 231 -10.98 20.80 10.45
C TYR A 231 -10.40 20.62 11.86
N PRO A 232 -10.05 21.69 12.58
CA PRO A 232 -9.48 21.60 13.93
C PRO A 232 -10.43 20.92 14.93
N GLU A 233 -11.73 20.93 14.66
CA GLU A 233 -12.79 20.30 15.44
C GLU A 233 -12.69 18.78 15.48
N VAL A 234 -11.97 18.16 14.57
CA VAL A 234 -11.69 16.70 14.56
C VAL A 234 -11.05 16.22 15.87
N ASN A 235 -10.44 17.12 16.63
CA ASN A 235 -9.90 16.80 17.94
C ASN A 235 -10.91 16.95 19.09
N ASP A 236 -12.13 17.46 18.82
CA ASP A 236 -13.19 17.61 19.82
C ASP A 236 -14.07 16.35 19.89
N PRO A 237 -14.14 15.68 21.07
CA PRO A 237 -15.01 14.52 21.26
C PRO A 237 -16.49 14.79 21.00
N GLN A 238 -16.98 16.02 21.27
CA GLN A 238 -18.40 16.39 21.06
C GLN A 238 -18.70 16.49 19.57
N TRP A 239 -17.76 16.99 18.79
CA TRP A 239 -17.89 17.05 17.35
C TRP A 239 -17.90 15.64 16.72
N LEU A 240 -17.08 14.72 17.23
CA LEU A 240 -17.06 13.31 16.82
C LEU A 240 -18.40 12.62 17.10
N ASP A 241 -19.04 12.88 18.23
CA ASP A 241 -20.36 12.36 18.58
C ASP A 241 -21.43 12.84 17.58
N ALA A 242 -21.39 14.11 17.21
CA ALA A 242 -22.38 14.71 16.32
C ALA A 242 -22.31 14.17 14.87
N TYR A 243 -21.11 13.80 14.42
CA TYR A 243 -20.87 13.37 13.02
C TYR A 243 -20.65 11.88 12.85
N GLY A 244 -20.84 11.07 13.91
CA GLY A 244 -20.93 9.61 13.85
C GLY A 244 -19.67 8.94 13.27
N TYR A 245 -18.48 9.39 13.66
CA TYR A 245 -17.24 8.91 13.09
C TYR A 245 -16.87 7.49 13.53
N ASP A 246 -17.50 6.52 12.91
CA ASP A 246 -17.04 5.12 12.86
C ASP A 246 -15.97 4.93 11.77
N SER A 247 -15.09 5.93 11.58
CA SER A 247 -14.30 5.96 10.38
C SER A 247 -12.87 5.48 10.59
N LEU A 248 -12.45 4.52 9.76
CA LEU A 248 -11.06 4.11 9.58
C LEU A 248 -10.14 5.32 9.35
N GLY A 249 -10.61 6.34 8.63
CA GLY A 249 -9.87 7.57 8.35
C GLY A 249 -9.52 8.38 9.59
N TYR A 250 -10.46 8.55 10.52
CA TYR A 250 -10.21 9.23 11.79
C TYR A 250 -9.14 8.49 12.61
N TRP A 251 -9.26 7.20 12.75
CA TRP A 251 -8.32 6.39 13.53
C TRP A 251 -6.96 6.30 12.86
N THR A 252 -6.91 6.27 11.53
CA THR A 252 -5.66 6.33 10.76
C THR A 252 -4.96 7.67 10.95
N TYR A 253 -5.72 8.77 10.95
CA TYR A 253 -5.23 10.10 11.26
C TYR A 253 -4.62 10.18 12.68
N ARG A 254 -5.30 9.61 13.67
CA ARG A 254 -4.86 9.65 15.08
C ARG A 254 -3.69 8.72 15.39
N SER A 255 -3.57 7.60 14.69
CA SER A 255 -2.66 6.53 15.09
C SER A 255 -1.24 6.66 14.58
N HIS A 256 -0.91 7.52 13.62
CA HIS A 256 0.38 7.53 12.91
C HIS A 256 0.87 6.12 12.48
N ALA A 257 -0.01 5.13 12.51
CA ALA A 257 0.34 3.73 12.36
C ALA A 257 0.84 3.37 10.95
N TRP A 258 0.57 4.22 9.98
CA TRP A 258 1.07 4.02 8.61
C TRP A 258 2.60 4.12 8.51
N ASN A 259 3.26 4.91 9.37
CA ASN A 259 4.72 4.95 9.40
C ASN A 259 5.34 3.60 9.80
N GLY A 260 4.59 2.75 10.50
CA GLY A 260 5.02 1.38 10.80
C GLY A 260 4.90 0.40 9.64
N MET A 261 3.94 0.59 8.72
CA MET A 261 3.75 -0.31 7.58
C MET A 261 4.73 -0.08 6.44
N SER A 262 5.18 1.16 6.22
CA SER A 262 6.18 1.48 5.19
C SER A 262 7.57 0.89 5.50
N THR A 263 7.84 0.52 6.75
CA THR A 263 9.11 -0.12 7.17
C THR A 263 9.08 -1.64 7.10
N MET A 264 7.93 -2.27 6.81
CA MET A 264 7.83 -3.72 6.63
C MET A 264 8.11 -4.19 5.19
N GLY A 265 8.26 -3.27 4.24
CA GLY A 265 8.51 -3.54 2.81
C GLY A 265 9.95 -3.29 2.35
N GLY A 266 10.91 -3.17 3.28
CA GLY A 266 12.32 -2.99 2.98
C GLY A 266 13.15 -4.23 3.32
#